data_57a411e9bd92815203687126fc4a39f7
#
_entry.id   57a411e9bd92815203687126fc4a39f7
#
_cell.length_a   1.000
_cell.length_b   1.000
_cell.length_c   1.000
_cell.angle_alpha   90.00
_cell.angle_beta   90.00
_cell.angle_gamma   90.00
#
_symmetry.space_group_name_H-M   'P 1'
#
loop_
_entity.id
_entity.type
_entity.pdbx_description
1 polymer ?
#
loop_
_entity_poly.entity_id
_entity_poly.type
_entity_poly.pdbx_seq_one_letter_code
_entity_poly.pdbx_strand_id
1 'polypeptide(L)'
;MINRNELKTPYYIFNENVLRSHVAEMSAIRTKYVSDDLSFCYAIKANPFLIPYIDKLVDHFEVCSWGELKICRQYNVDPSKIILSGVNKETGMVADALEYGVRIFTAESVHQYDEIVRQVEGKENRKDKEQTTGADIQIKLLPRLSNGAQFGMDEGCVEEIIRDRDKHPNVSIAGIHYFTGTQKKKFSKIESELKLLEELFDKLKSEYDFEPELLEYGPGLGVPYFIGDDFENYYSVYEEMVQHIASAKYSYCVNLEMGRFFVASCGDYVTSIADIKGTPERPILILDGGRNHISYYGQNMVMKTPLIEPEKEGEGVEVPCDLYGSLCSFNDMIAREVMIPDPKIGDRLVFKNIGAYSVTEGIYLFLSRDLPAVYVKETDGTCKMLRNGDPTYATNCHTNIQSVE
;
A
#
# COMPACT_ATOMS: atom_id res chain seq x y z
N MET A 1 24.37 17.43 -6.31
CA MET A 1 23.23 17.33 -5.33
C MET A 1 22.15 18.29 -5.79
N ILE A 2 20.94 17.81 -6.03
CA ILE A 2 19.81 18.69 -6.38
C ILE A 2 19.40 19.43 -5.10
N ASN A 3 19.44 20.75 -5.14
CA ASN A 3 18.99 21.59 -4.04
C ASN A 3 17.45 21.58 -4.00
N ARG A 4 16.84 21.24 -2.85
CA ARG A 4 15.38 21.21 -2.69
C ARG A 4 14.70 22.51 -3.12
N ASN A 5 15.36 23.64 -2.91
CA ASN A 5 14.84 24.97 -3.32
C ASN A 5 14.74 25.15 -4.83
N GLU A 6 15.44 24.34 -5.62
CA GLU A 6 15.46 24.41 -7.11
C GLU A 6 14.45 23.46 -7.74
N LEU A 7 13.82 22.56 -6.95
CA LEU A 7 12.80 21.63 -7.47
C LEU A 7 11.55 22.39 -7.87
N LYS A 8 11.03 22.08 -9.07
CA LYS A 8 9.76 22.64 -9.54
C LYS A 8 8.59 21.94 -8.82
N THR A 9 7.73 22.71 -8.19
CA THR A 9 6.47 22.21 -7.62
C THR A 9 5.41 21.98 -8.71
N PRO A 10 4.41 21.10 -8.46
CA PRO A 10 4.30 20.23 -7.30
C PRO A 10 5.14 18.95 -7.43
N TYR A 11 5.57 18.38 -6.29
CA TYR A 11 6.32 17.12 -6.29
C TYR A 11 6.12 16.32 -5.01
N TYR A 12 6.37 15.00 -5.09
CA TYR A 12 6.51 14.14 -3.91
C TYR A 12 7.99 13.95 -3.59
N ILE A 13 8.30 13.87 -2.31
CA ILE A 13 9.63 13.51 -1.84
C ILE A 13 9.52 12.48 -0.71
N PHE A 14 10.18 11.34 -0.89
CA PHE A 14 10.24 10.27 0.09
C PHE A 14 11.59 10.29 0.79
N ASN A 15 11.61 10.14 2.11
CA ASN A 15 12.81 10.17 2.92
C ASN A 15 13.19 8.76 3.34
N GLU A 16 14.28 8.23 2.77
CA GLU A 16 14.77 6.89 3.06
C GLU A 16 15.17 6.71 4.53
N ASN A 17 15.75 7.72 5.17
CA ASN A 17 16.11 7.63 6.59
C ASN A 17 14.87 7.48 7.48
N VAL A 18 13.80 8.21 7.19
CA VAL A 18 12.53 8.10 7.92
C VAL A 18 11.93 6.70 7.72
N LEU A 19 11.90 6.21 6.48
CA LEU A 19 11.43 4.85 6.17
C LEU A 19 12.22 3.78 6.96
N ARG A 20 13.55 3.84 6.89
CA ARG A 20 14.43 2.87 7.58
C ARG A 20 14.27 2.92 9.09
N SER A 21 14.23 4.12 9.66
CA SER A 21 14.06 4.30 11.11
C SER A 21 12.71 3.77 11.57
N HIS A 22 11.64 4.01 10.80
CA HIS A 22 10.31 3.51 11.10
C HIS A 22 10.23 1.98 11.08
N VAL A 23 10.76 1.34 10.03
CA VAL A 23 10.79 -0.13 9.94
C VAL A 23 11.72 -0.74 10.98
N ALA A 24 12.82 -0.06 11.33
CA ALA A 24 13.71 -0.50 12.40
C ALA A 24 13.03 -0.50 13.76
N GLU A 25 12.21 0.51 14.07
CA GLU A 25 11.42 0.57 15.31
C GLU A 25 10.37 -0.57 15.35
N MET A 26 9.66 -0.79 14.24
CA MET A 26 8.74 -1.93 14.12
C MET A 26 9.47 -3.27 14.35
N SER A 27 10.65 -3.42 13.77
CA SER A 27 11.48 -4.63 13.95
C SER A 27 11.97 -4.79 15.38
N ALA A 28 12.33 -3.69 16.05
CA ALA A 28 12.72 -3.71 17.46
C ALA A 28 11.58 -4.17 18.36
N ILE A 29 10.36 -3.65 18.15
CA ILE A 29 9.15 -4.09 18.85
C ILE A 29 8.89 -5.58 18.57
N ARG A 30 8.96 -6.01 17.30
CA ARG A 30 8.80 -7.42 16.92
C ARG A 30 9.79 -8.30 17.70
N THR A 31 11.07 -8.01 17.62
CA THR A 31 12.14 -8.82 18.21
C THR A 31 12.07 -8.85 19.74
N LYS A 32 11.50 -7.83 20.38
CA LYS A 32 11.29 -7.78 21.82
C LYS A 32 10.36 -8.88 22.34
N TYR A 33 9.37 -9.28 21.54
CA TYR A 33 8.29 -10.17 21.96
C TYR A 33 8.25 -11.50 21.19
N VAL A 34 8.61 -11.52 19.91
CA VAL A 34 8.52 -12.68 19.01
C VAL A 34 9.89 -12.96 18.39
N SER A 35 10.29 -14.25 18.29
CA SER A 35 11.54 -14.63 17.66
C SER A 35 11.43 -14.66 16.12
N ASP A 36 10.80 -15.71 15.55
CA ASP A 36 10.83 -15.99 14.12
C ASP A 36 9.42 -16.16 13.49
N ASP A 37 8.35 -16.18 14.31
CA ASP A 37 7.00 -16.52 13.86
C ASP A 37 6.18 -15.31 13.38
N LEU A 38 6.82 -14.16 13.15
CA LEU A 38 6.21 -12.94 12.67
C LEU A 38 7.04 -12.34 11.54
N SER A 39 6.47 -12.25 10.34
CA SER A 39 7.10 -11.68 9.16
C SER A 39 6.39 -10.42 8.67
N PHE A 40 7.05 -9.65 7.80
CA PHE A 40 6.52 -8.42 7.22
C PHE A 40 6.24 -8.61 5.73
N CYS A 41 5.02 -8.28 5.31
CA CYS A 41 4.61 -8.22 3.92
C CYS A 41 4.27 -6.78 3.52
N TYR A 42 5.01 -6.22 2.57
CA TYR A 42 4.73 -4.89 2.06
C TYR A 42 3.74 -4.92 0.91
N ALA A 43 2.55 -4.35 1.12
CA ALA A 43 1.55 -4.17 0.06
C ALA A 43 1.98 -3.02 -0.87
N ILE A 44 2.54 -3.38 -2.05
CA ILE A 44 3.21 -2.41 -2.95
C ILE A 44 2.28 -1.36 -3.53
N LYS A 45 0.98 -1.63 -3.58
CA LYS A 45 -0.08 -0.66 -3.96
C LYS A 45 0.00 0.64 -3.16
N ALA A 46 0.53 0.60 -1.95
CA ALA A 46 0.69 1.80 -1.14
C ALA A 46 1.70 2.79 -1.75
N ASN A 47 2.83 2.31 -2.26
CA ASN A 47 3.81 3.11 -2.98
C ASN A 47 4.85 2.25 -3.70
N PRO A 48 4.70 1.96 -4.99
CA PRO A 48 5.62 1.09 -5.72
C PRO A 48 7.02 1.70 -5.91
N PHE A 49 7.19 3.02 -5.80
CA PHE A 49 8.50 3.67 -5.90
C PHE A 49 9.44 3.31 -4.76
N LEU A 50 8.90 2.83 -3.64
CA LEU A 50 9.68 2.49 -2.45
C LEU A 50 10.16 1.03 -2.41
N ILE A 51 9.78 0.19 -3.37
CA ILE A 51 10.23 -1.21 -3.44
C ILE A 51 11.76 -1.34 -3.27
N PRO A 52 12.62 -0.62 -4.03
CA PRO A 52 14.07 -0.77 -3.90
C PRO A 52 14.64 -0.35 -2.53
N TYR A 53 13.92 0.47 -1.79
CA TYR A 53 14.34 1.02 -0.50
C TYR A 53 13.87 0.18 0.68
N ILE A 54 12.81 -0.61 0.50
CA ILE A 54 12.20 -1.44 1.54
C ILE A 54 12.50 -2.95 1.37
N ASP A 55 12.98 -3.39 0.21
CA ASP A 55 13.17 -4.81 -0.13
C ASP A 55 13.96 -5.60 0.91
N LYS A 56 15.02 -5.00 1.46
CA LYS A 56 15.85 -5.62 2.50
C LYS A 56 15.28 -5.51 3.92
N LEU A 57 14.16 -4.83 4.07
CA LEU A 57 13.52 -4.53 5.36
C LEU A 57 12.25 -5.34 5.59
N VAL A 58 11.76 -6.03 4.56
CA VAL A 58 10.55 -6.85 4.59
C VAL A 58 10.83 -8.24 4.03
N ASP A 59 10.01 -9.19 4.46
CA ASP A 59 10.14 -10.60 4.10
C ASP A 59 9.39 -10.89 2.80
N HIS A 60 8.22 -10.26 2.59
CA HIS A 60 7.35 -10.48 1.43
C HIS A 60 6.82 -9.16 0.83
N PHE A 61 6.30 -9.28 -0.40
CA PHE A 61 5.57 -8.23 -1.12
C PHE A 61 4.21 -8.74 -1.56
N GLU A 62 3.13 -8.07 -1.15
CA GLU A 62 1.80 -8.32 -1.69
C GLU A 62 1.64 -7.56 -3.00
N VAL A 63 1.24 -8.30 -4.05
CA VAL A 63 1.07 -7.84 -5.44
C VAL A 63 -0.35 -8.14 -5.90
N CYS A 64 -1.12 -7.09 -6.25
CA CYS A 64 -2.56 -7.20 -6.52
C CYS A 64 -2.95 -7.07 -7.99
N SER A 65 -2.01 -6.79 -8.88
CA SER A 65 -2.30 -6.62 -10.31
C SER A 65 -1.13 -7.04 -11.20
N TRP A 66 -1.43 -7.28 -12.47
CA TRP A 66 -0.40 -7.60 -13.46
C TRP A 66 0.59 -6.43 -13.67
N GLY A 67 0.11 -5.18 -13.57
CA GLY A 67 0.97 -4.00 -13.61
C GLY A 67 1.97 -3.98 -12.46
N GLU A 68 1.53 -4.29 -11.24
CA GLU A 68 2.40 -4.40 -10.08
C GLU A 68 3.43 -5.54 -10.20
N LEU A 69 3.03 -6.70 -10.76
CA LEU A 69 3.96 -7.80 -11.05
C LEU A 69 5.07 -7.37 -12.03
N LYS A 70 4.71 -6.58 -13.06
CA LYS A 70 5.69 -6.02 -14.01
C LYS A 70 6.64 -5.03 -13.34
N ILE A 71 6.16 -4.24 -12.38
CA ILE A 71 7.00 -3.34 -11.58
C ILE A 71 7.99 -4.15 -10.73
N CYS A 72 7.53 -5.22 -10.07
CA CYS A 72 8.42 -6.11 -9.33
C CYS A 72 9.52 -6.70 -10.21
N ARG A 73 9.18 -7.17 -11.41
CA ARG A 73 10.18 -7.65 -12.39
C ARG A 73 11.18 -6.56 -12.78
N GLN A 74 10.72 -5.35 -13.03
CA GLN A 74 11.60 -4.23 -13.41
C GLN A 74 12.59 -3.88 -12.29
N TYR A 75 12.21 -4.03 -11.04
CA TYR A 75 13.10 -3.85 -9.88
C TYR A 75 13.88 -5.11 -9.50
N ASN A 76 13.72 -6.23 -10.24
CA ASN A 76 14.34 -7.53 -9.97
C ASN A 76 14.04 -8.04 -8.56
N VAL A 77 12.81 -7.86 -8.08
CA VAL A 77 12.35 -8.43 -6.81
C VAL A 77 12.45 -9.96 -6.89
N ASP A 78 13.01 -10.59 -5.88
CA ASP A 78 13.04 -12.05 -5.79
C ASP A 78 11.60 -12.61 -5.81
N PRO A 79 11.22 -13.42 -6.81
CA PRO A 79 9.87 -13.93 -6.93
C PRO A 79 9.43 -14.80 -5.74
N SER A 80 10.38 -15.36 -4.98
CA SER A 80 10.06 -16.12 -3.76
C SER A 80 9.49 -15.25 -2.64
N LYS A 81 9.72 -13.93 -2.69
CA LYS A 81 9.15 -12.94 -1.75
C LYS A 81 7.76 -12.48 -2.15
N ILE A 82 7.28 -12.82 -3.35
CA ILE A 82 6.01 -12.28 -3.86
C ILE A 82 4.84 -13.16 -3.45
N ILE A 83 3.82 -12.54 -2.85
CA ILE A 83 2.50 -13.10 -2.63
C ILE A 83 1.57 -12.48 -3.66
N LEU A 84 1.10 -13.29 -4.63
CA LEU A 84 0.18 -12.82 -5.67
C LEU A 84 -1.25 -12.84 -5.15
N SER A 85 -1.76 -11.65 -4.86
CA SER A 85 -3.10 -11.38 -4.37
C SER A 85 -4.00 -10.78 -5.45
N GLY A 86 -5.00 -10.06 -5.04
CA GLY A 86 -5.89 -9.25 -5.88
C GLY A 86 -7.23 -9.87 -6.16
N VAL A 87 -8.26 -9.03 -6.02
CA VAL A 87 -9.68 -9.39 -6.21
C VAL A 87 -10.00 -9.76 -7.66
N ASN A 88 -9.24 -9.23 -8.61
CA ASN A 88 -9.35 -9.56 -10.02
C ASN A 88 -8.00 -10.04 -10.55
N LYS A 89 -7.87 -11.35 -10.79
CA LYS A 89 -6.71 -11.91 -11.46
C LYS A 89 -6.97 -11.98 -12.97
N GLU A 90 -6.32 -11.07 -13.70
CA GLU A 90 -6.46 -10.96 -15.16
C GLU A 90 -6.02 -12.26 -15.87
N THR A 91 -6.65 -12.55 -17.02
CA THR A 91 -6.30 -13.73 -17.82
C THR A 91 -4.82 -13.73 -18.18
N GLY A 92 -4.10 -14.78 -17.82
CA GLY A 92 -2.66 -14.95 -18.04
C GLY A 92 -1.76 -14.41 -16.91
N MET A 93 -2.28 -13.61 -15.96
CA MET A 93 -1.50 -13.08 -14.86
C MET A 93 -0.90 -14.19 -13.97
N VAL A 94 -1.68 -15.22 -13.66
CA VAL A 94 -1.21 -16.39 -12.88
C VAL A 94 -0.12 -17.14 -13.62
N ALA A 95 -0.31 -17.40 -14.92
CA ALA A 95 0.69 -18.06 -15.74
C ALA A 95 2.01 -17.28 -15.83
N ASP A 96 1.93 -15.95 -15.98
CA ASP A 96 3.08 -15.05 -16.01
C ASP A 96 3.81 -15.02 -14.65
N ALA A 97 3.07 -15.00 -13.54
CA ALA A 97 3.64 -15.06 -12.19
C ALA A 97 4.37 -16.39 -11.94
N LEU A 98 3.77 -17.52 -12.31
CA LEU A 98 4.40 -18.83 -12.21
C LEU A 98 5.69 -18.92 -13.05
N GLU A 99 5.68 -18.32 -14.25
CA GLU A 99 6.87 -18.25 -15.12
C GLU A 99 7.97 -17.38 -14.53
N TYR A 100 7.60 -16.29 -13.88
CA TYR A 100 8.55 -15.44 -13.14
C TYR A 100 9.17 -16.16 -11.94
N GLY A 101 8.47 -17.13 -11.35
CA GLY A 101 8.95 -17.89 -10.20
C GLY A 101 8.16 -17.65 -8.91
N VAL A 102 7.02 -16.94 -8.98
CA VAL A 102 6.13 -16.75 -7.82
C VAL A 102 5.57 -18.09 -7.38
N ARG A 103 5.52 -18.33 -6.06
CA ARG A 103 5.08 -19.60 -5.47
C ARG A 103 4.06 -19.45 -4.36
N ILE A 104 3.67 -18.22 -3.99
CA ILE A 104 2.64 -17.97 -2.98
C ILE A 104 1.51 -17.16 -3.63
N PHE A 105 0.28 -17.68 -3.51
CA PHE A 105 -0.91 -17.10 -4.13
C PHE A 105 -2.03 -16.98 -3.10
N THR A 106 -2.87 -15.95 -3.22
CA THR A 106 -4.16 -15.92 -2.54
C THR A 106 -5.30 -16.22 -3.51
N ALA A 107 -6.41 -16.74 -3.02
CA ALA A 107 -7.64 -16.90 -3.80
C ALA A 107 -8.80 -16.17 -3.13
N GLU A 108 -9.42 -15.26 -3.86
CA GLU A 108 -10.56 -14.45 -3.38
C GLU A 108 -11.92 -15.14 -3.57
N SER A 109 -11.94 -16.26 -4.31
CA SER A 109 -13.13 -17.04 -4.60
C SER A 109 -12.77 -18.46 -5.05
N VAL A 110 -13.74 -19.37 -5.02
CA VAL A 110 -13.61 -20.73 -5.56
C VAL A 110 -13.21 -20.69 -7.04
N HIS A 111 -13.77 -19.78 -7.81
CA HIS A 111 -13.38 -19.61 -9.23
C HIS A 111 -11.90 -19.26 -9.39
N GLN A 112 -11.36 -18.36 -8.57
CA GLN A 112 -9.92 -18.06 -8.62
C GLN A 112 -9.06 -19.24 -8.16
N TYR A 113 -9.52 -19.99 -7.16
CA TYR A 113 -8.88 -21.21 -6.71
C TYR A 113 -8.76 -22.21 -7.88
N ASP A 114 -9.88 -22.51 -8.53
CA ASP A 114 -9.93 -23.44 -9.66
C ASP A 114 -9.03 -22.98 -10.84
N GLU A 115 -9.00 -21.66 -11.10
CA GLU A 115 -8.15 -21.09 -12.14
C GLU A 115 -6.66 -21.27 -11.82
N ILE A 116 -6.25 -21.03 -10.56
CA ILE A 116 -4.86 -21.21 -10.11
C ILE A 116 -4.49 -22.70 -10.23
N VAL A 117 -5.31 -23.60 -9.72
CA VAL A 117 -5.11 -25.06 -9.83
C VAL A 117 -4.93 -25.46 -11.29
N ARG A 118 -5.84 -25.05 -12.17
CA ARG A 118 -5.77 -25.34 -13.62
C ARG A 118 -4.48 -24.83 -14.26
N GLN A 119 -3.99 -23.65 -13.87
CA GLN A 119 -2.75 -23.09 -14.41
C GLN A 119 -1.52 -23.87 -13.91
N VAL A 120 -1.53 -24.35 -12.67
CA VAL A 120 -0.46 -25.16 -12.08
C VAL A 120 -0.42 -26.53 -12.75
N GLU A 121 -1.55 -27.25 -12.81
CA GLU A 121 -1.66 -28.59 -13.40
C GLU A 121 -1.53 -28.58 -14.93
N GLY A 122 -2.08 -27.56 -15.61
CA GLY A 122 -2.02 -27.44 -17.06
C GLY A 122 -0.61 -27.20 -17.61
N LYS A 123 0.35 -26.80 -16.80
CA LYS A 123 1.76 -26.70 -17.20
C LYS A 123 2.43 -28.09 -17.38
N GLU A 124 1.94 -29.12 -16.72
CA GLU A 124 2.42 -30.49 -16.96
C GLU A 124 2.13 -30.99 -18.38
N ASN A 125 1.08 -30.49 -19.02
CA ASN A 125 0.68 -30.90 -20.38
C ASN A 125 1.37 -30.12 -21.52
N ARG A 126 2.23 -29.12 -21.20
CA ARG A 126 3.02 -28.39 -22.22
C ARG A 126 4.36 -29.06 -22.53
N LYS A 127 4.32 -30.34 -22.89
CA LYS A 127 5.52 -31.14 -23.29
C LYS A 127 6.19 -30.72 -24.61
N ASP A 128 5.71 -29.66 -25.28
CA ASP A 128 6.17 -29.28 -26.62
C ASP A 128 7.05 -28.02 -26.68
N LYS A 129 7.66 -27.60 -25.58
CA LYS A 129 8.74 -26.60 -25.63
C LYS A 129 9.98 -27.15 -24.93
N GLU A 130 10.95 -27.54 -25.71
CA GLU A 130 12.31 -27.87 -25.28
C GLU A 130 12.84 -26.80 -24.33
N GLN A 131 13.41 -27.25 -23.20
CA GLN A 131 14.12 -26.48 -22.18
C GLN A 131 13.32 -25.86 -21.04
N THR A 132 12.69 -26.71 -20.22
CA THR A 132 12.73 -26.53 -18.77
C THR A 132 12.69 -27.90 -18.12
N THR A 133 13.69 -28.20 -17.30
CA THR A 133 13.77 -29.39 -16.44
C THR A 133 12.45 -29.57 -15.71
N GLY A 134 11.78 -30.71 -15.94
CA GLY A 134 10.48 -31.04 -15.37
C GLY A 134 10.55 -31.27 -13.86
N ALA A 135 10.74 -30.21 -13.09
CA ALA A 135 10.45 -30.21 -11.66
C ALA A 135 8.97 -29.81 -11.51
N ASP A 136 8.18 -30.61 -10.78
CA ASP A 136 6.81 -30.34 -10.43
C ASP A 136 6.72 -28.96 -9.78
N ILE A 137 5.93 -28.06 -10.36
CA ILE A 137 5.73 -26.73 -9.81
C ILE A 137 4.87 -26.90 -8.55
N GLN A 138 5.46 -26.69 -7.40
CA GLN A 138 4.75 -26.62 -6.13
C GLN A 138 4.45 -25.18 -5.77
N ILE A 139 3.22 -24.91 -5.36
CA ILE A 139 2.80 -23.59 -4.86
C ILE A 139 2.15 -23.70 -3.48
N LYS A 140 2.20 -22.59 -2.76
CA LYS A 140 1.40 -22.35 -1.56
C LYS A 140 0.19 -21.48 -1.92
N LEU A 141 -0.98 -21.85 -1.45
CA LEU A 141 -2.22 -21.10 -1.68
C LEU A 141 -2.89 -20.77 -0.37
N LEU A 142 -3.37 -19.53 -0.26
CA LEU A 142 -4.06 -18.97 0.89
C LEU A 142 -5.47 -18.53 0.44
N PRO A 143 -6.53 -19.33 0.70
CA PRO A 143 -7.90 -18.86 0.54
C PRO A 143 -8.12 -17.62 1.40
N ARG A 144 -8.72 -16.58 0.84
CA ARG A 144 -9.06 -15.37 1.58
C ARG A 144 -10.44 -15.52 2.20
N LEU A 145 -10.48 -15.40 3.52
CA LEU A 145 -11.72 -15.37 4.27
C LEU A 145 -12.40 -14.00 4.15
N SER A 146 -13.69 -13.99 3.84
CA SER A 146 -14.51 -12.78 3.76
C SER A 146 -14.94 -12.28 5.13
N ASN A 147 -15.10 -10.97 5.23
CA ASN A 147 -15.79 -10.31 6.36
C ASN A 147 -17.19 -9.82 5.99
N GLY A 148 -17.78 -10.34 4.90
CA GLY A 148 -19.08 -9.92 4.37
C GLY A 148 -19.03 -8.76 3.37
N ALA A 149 -17.82 -8.29 2.98
CA ALA A 149 -17.61 -7.31 1.91
C ALA A 149 -17.37 -8.01 0.56
N GLN A 150 -16.98 -7.24 -0.47
CA GLN A 150 -16.66 -7.78 -1.81
C GLN A 150 -15.38 -8.61 -1.89
N PHE A 151 -14.68 -8.77 -0.80
CA PHE A 151 -13.39 -9.46 -0.73
C PHE A 151 -13.50 -10.80 -0.03
N GLY A 152 -12.80 -11.78 -0.59
CA GLY A 152 -12.72 -13.11 0.00
C GLY A 152 -13.99 -13.95 -0.21
N MET A 153 -13.95 -15.18 0.29
CA MET A 153 -15.03 -16.16 0.22
C MET A 153 -15.56 -16.51 1.60
N ASP A 154 -16.78 -17.01 1.66
CA ASP A 154 -17.41 -17.45 2.91
C ASP A 154 -16.64 -18.61 3.55
N GLU A 155 -16.76 -18.74 4.88
CA GLU A 155 -16.09 -19.78 5.69
C GLU A 155 -16.34 -21.18 5.12
N GLY A 156 -17.59 -21.49 4.73
CA GLY A 156 -17.93 -22.80 4.14
C GLY A 156 -17.17 -23.10 2.85
N CYS A 157 -16.90 -22.10 2.00
CA CYS A 157 -16.07 -22.29 0.82
C CYS A 157 -14.60 -22.54 1.18
N VAL A 158 -14.09 -21.84 2.21
CA VAL A 158 -12.72 -22.07 2.73
C VAL A 158 -12.60 -23.51 3.27
N GLU A 159 -13.59 -23.96 4.05
CA GLU A 159 -13.63 -25.33 4.57
C GLU A 159 -13.67 -26.39 3.45
N GLU A 160 -14.44 -26.15 2.38
CA GLU A 160 -14.48 -27.05 1.22
C GLU A 160 -13.11 -27.17 0.55
N ILE A 161 -12.42 -26.06 0.34
CA ILE A 161 -11.06 -26.06 -0.25
C ILE A 161 -10.09 -26.84 0.68
N ILE A 162 -10.17 -26.63 2.00
CA ILE A 162 -9.30 -27.31 2.97
C ILE A 162 -9.61 -28.80 3.05
N ARG A 163 -10.88 -29.20 3.07
CA ARG A 163 -11.32 -30.60 3.06
C ARG A 163 -10.80 -31.32 1.82
N ASP A 164 -10.82 -30.64 0.68
CA ASP A 164 -10.49 -31.20 -0.62
C ASP A 164 -9.01 -31.01 -1.04
N ARG A 165 -8.16 -30.50 -0.15
CA ARG A 165 -6.77 -30.10 -0.42
C ARG A 165 -5.88 -31.18 -1.06
N ASP A 166 -6.12 -32.44 -0.71
CA ASP A 166 -5.33 -33.57 -1.22
C ASP A 166 -5.63 -33.93 -2.68
N LYS A 167 -6.69 -33.35 -3.28
CA LYS A 167 -7.02 -33.58 -4.69
C LYS A 167 -6.00 -32.97 -5.65
N HIS A 168 -5.25 -31.98 -5.19
CA HIS A 168 -4.31 -31.19 -6.00
C HIS A 168 -2.91 -31.19 -5.37
N PRO A 169 -2.11 -32.24 -5.56
CA PRO A 169 -0.84 -32.44 -4.84
C PRO A 169 0.20 -31.33 -5.11
N ASN A 170 0.04 -30.60 -6.20
CA ASN A 170 0.93 -29.47 -6.56
C ASN A 170 0.48 -28.12 -5.95
N VAL A 171 -0.64 -28.08 -5.25
CA VAL A 171 -1.20 -26.88 -4.62
C VAL A 171 -1.37 -27.14 -3.11
N SER A 172 -0.40 -26.72 -2.32
CA SER A 172 -0.48 -26.81 -0.86
C SER A 172 -1.33 -25.67 -0.31
N ILE A 173 -2.41 -25.99 0.42
CA ILE A 173 -3.13 -24.98 1.19
C ILE A 173 -2.30 -24.67 2.43
N ALA A 174 -1.60 -23.54 2.42
CA ALA A 174 -0.64 -23.21 3.48
C ALA A 174 -1.28 -22.49 4.68
N GLY A 175 -2.51 -21.99 4.54
CA GLY A 175 -3.21 -21.26 5.60
C GLY A 175 -4.30 -20.38 5.03
N ILE A 176 -4.50 -19.22 5.64
CA ILE A 176 -5.59 -18.29 5.30
C ILE A 176 -5.04 -16.88 5.11
N HIS A 177 -5.65 -16.12 4.18
CA HIS A 177 -5.48 -14.69 4.06
C HIS A 177 -6.69 -13.97 4.68
N TYR A 178 -6.45 -12.93 5.49
CA TYR A 178 -7.52 -12.15 6.12
C TYR A 178 -7.19 -10.67 6.24
N PHE A 179 -8.07 -9.82 5.70
CA PHE A 179 -7.98 -8.36 5.80
C PHE A 179 -9.38 -7.74 5.81
N THR A 180 -9.69 -6.89 6.79
CA THR A 180 -11.03 -6.35 7.00
C THR A 180 -11.16 -4.84 6.87
N GLY A 181 -10.07 -4.15 6.59
CA GLY A 181 -10.08 -2.68 6.43
C GLY A 181 -8.87 -2.02 7.06
N THR A 182 -8.81 -0.70 6.91
CA THR A 182 -7.66 0.14 7.25
C THR A 182 -7.99 1.16 8.35
N GLN A 183 -6.97 1.83 8.88
CA GLN A 183 -7.06 2.91 9.89
C GLN A 183 -7.70 2.47 11.21
N LYS A 184 -7.38 1.27 11.68
CA LYS A 184 -7.76 0.79 12.99
C LYS A 184 -6.87 1.44 14.04
N LYS A 185 -7.47 2.31 14.87
CA LYS A 185 -6.80 3.08 15.93
C LYS A 185 -6.94 2.47 17.32
N LYS A 186 -7.56 1.27 17.43
CA LYS A 186 -7.77 0.57 18.71
C LYS A 186 -7.43 -0.89 18.55
N PHE A 187 -6.62 -1.42 19.46
CA PHE A 187 -6.22 -2.83 19.47
C PHE A 187 -7.42 -3.78 19.56
N SER A 188 -8.47 -3.42 20.32
CA SER A 188 -9.66 -4.27 20.52
C SER A 188 -10.32 -4.75 19.21
N LYS A 189 -10.20 -4.02 18.11
CA LYS A 189 -10.69 -4.46 16.81
C LYS A 189 -9.80 -5.57 16.22
N ILE A 190 -8.49 -5.39 16.32
CA ILE A 190 -7.48 -6.36 15.87
C ILE A 190 -7.57 -7.62 16.73
N GLU A 191 -7.69 -7.48 18.05
CA GLU A 191 -7.88 -8.59 18.99
C GLU A 191 -9.10 -9.45 18.63
N SER A 192 -10.22 -8.80 18.32
CA SER A 192 -11.43 -9.54 17.91
C SER A 192 -11.26 -10.34 16.63
N GLU A 193 -10.48 -9.81 15.67
CA GLU A 193 -10.15 -10.51 14.42
C GLU A 193 -9.20 -11.69 14.67
N LEU A 194 -8.17 -11.51 15.49
CA LEU A 194 -7.24 -12.59 15.82
C LEU A 194 -7.95 -13.72 16.55
N LYS A 195 -8.83 -13.41 17.51
CA LYS A 195 -9.67 -14.44 18.19
C LYS A 195 -10.59 -15.21 17.23
N LEU A 196 -11.21 -14.52 16.28
CA LEU A 196 -12.01 -15.17 15.23
C LEU A 196 -11.17 -16.16 14.42
N LEU A 197 -9.94 -15.76 14.04
CA LEU A 197 -9.04 -16.61 13.29
C LEU A 197 -8.52 -17.79 14.12
N GLU A 198 -8.26 -17.60 15.41
CA GLU A 198 -7.91 -18.67 16.37
C GLU A 198 -9.02 -19.72 16.45
N GLU A 199 -10.27 -19.28 16.66
CA GLU A 199 -11.45 -20.16 16.71
C GLU A 199 -11.63 -20.94 15.40
N LEU A 200 -11.41 -20.26 14.25
CA LEU A 200 -11.47 -20.91 12.94
C LEU A 200 -10.38 -21.97 12.77
N PHE A 201 -9.13 -21.67 13.13
CA PHE A 201 -8.04 -22.64 13.01
C PHE A 201 -8.24 -23.85 13.97
N ASP A 202 -8.75 -23.64 15.18
CA ASP A 202 -9.11 -24.72 16.08
C ASP A 202 -10.19 -25.63 15.48
N LYS A 203 -11.21 -25.04 14.84
CA LYS A 203 -12.25 -25.79 14.11
C LYS A 203 -11.65 -26.57 12.94
N LEU A 204 -10.83 -25.94 12.10
CA LEU A 204 -10.21 -26.57 10.94
C LEU A 204 -9.29 -27.72 11.34
N LYS A 205 -8.59 -27.61 12.47
CA LYS A 205 -7.78 -28.69 13.03
C LYS A 205 -8.65 -29.84 13.51
N SER A 206 -9.72 -29.54 14.27
CA SER A 206 -10.58 -30.59 14.86
C SER A 206 -11.41 -31.35 13.83
N GLU A 207 -11.89 -30.66 12.76
CA GLU A 207 -12.82 -31.26 11.79
C GLU A 207 -12.11 -31.82 10.54
N TYR A 208 -10.98 -31.22 10.15
CA TYR A 208 -10.30 -31.56 8.88
C TYR A 208 -8.83 -31.96 9.06
N ASP A 209 -8.32 -32.05 10.30
CA ASP A 209 -6.89 -32.31 10.60
C ASP A 209 -5.98 -31.36 9.83
N PHE A 210 -6.39 -30.08 9.78
CA PHE A 210 -5.65 -29.03 9.07
C PHE A 210 -4.82 -28.20 10.04
N GLU A 211 -3.51 -28.17 9.83
CA GLU A 211 -2.58 -27.30 10.56
C GLU A 211 -2.02 -26.26 9.58
N PRO A 212 -2.31 -24.95 9.77
CA PRO A 212 -1.76 -23.92 8.91
C PRO A 212 -0.25 -23.76 9.12
N GLU A 213 0.46 -23.41 8.07
CA GLU A 213 1.85 -22.95 8.12
C GLU A 213 1.93 -21.42 8.22
N LEU A 214 0.93 -20.72 7.67
CA LEU A 214 0.96 -19.28 7.46
C LEU A 214 -0.42 -18.65 7.64
N LEU A 215 -0.47 -17.56 8.38
CA LEU A 215 -1.58 -16.62 8.37
C LEU A 215 -1.12 -15.31 7.68
N GLU A 216 -1.63 -15.01 6.49
CA GLU A 216 -1.46 -13.72 5.85
C GLU A 216 -2.49 -12.76 6.43
N TYR A 217 -2.05 -11.84 7.30
CA TYR A 217 -2.94 -10.98 8.07
C TYR A 217 -2.69 -9.51 7.80
N GLY A 218 -3.73 -8.83 7.31
CA GLY A 218 -3.74 -7.38 7.18
C GLY A 218 -4.36 -6.69 8.40
N PRO A 219 -3.57 -6.24 9.40
CA PRO A 219 -4.11 -5.62 10.61
C PRO A 219 -4.80 -4.28 10.35
N GLY A 220 -4.46 -3.61 9.25
CA GLY A 220 -5.02 -2.31 8.89
C GLY A 220 -4.71 -1.22 9.91
N LEU A 221 -3.51 -1.20 10.47
CA LEU A 221 -3.06 -0.25 11.49
C LEU A 221 -3.29 1.20 11.09
N GLY A 222 -3.71 2.01 12.05
CA GLY A 222 -3.96 3.43 11.87
C GLY A 222 -2.68 4.24 11.77
N VAL A 223 -2.72 5.26 10.91
CA VAL A 223 -1.68 6.28 10.78
C VAL A 223 -2.28 7.62 11.17
N PRO A 224 -1.61 8.42 12.00
CA PRO A 224 -2.06 9.77 12.30
C PRO A 224 -1.80 10.68 11.09
N TYR A 225 -2.85 11.34 10.61
CA TYR A 225 -2.79 12.22 9.45
C TYR A 225 -3.17 13.66 9.76
N PHE A 226 -4.04 13.84 10.75
CA PHE A 226 -4.76 15.10 10.93
C PHE A 226 -4.37 15.77 12.25
N ILE A 227 -4.47 17.09 12.28
CA ILE A 227 -4.36 17.83 13.53
C ILE A 227 -5.35 17.25 14.54
N GLY A 228 -4.84 16.92 15.74
CA GLY A 228 -5.60 16.26 16.81
C GLY A 228 -5.58 14.71 16.77
N ASP A 229 -4.94 14.09 15.78
CA ASP A 229 -4.61 12.67 15.86
C ASP A 229 -3.47 12.44 16.88
N ASP A 230 -3.40 11.24 17.45
CA ASP A 230 -2.35 10.87 18.41
C ASP A 230 -1.06 10.47 17.66
N PHE A 231 -0.07 11.35 17.69
CA PHE A 231 1.25 11.12 17.09
C PHE A 231 2.25 10.53 18.09
N GLU A 232 2.01 10.70 19.40
CA GLU A 232 2.94 10.25 20.44
C GLU A 232 2.87 8.75 20.64
N ASN A 233 1.66 8.17 20.55
CA ASN A 233 1.42 6.74 20.73
C ASN A 233 1.31 5.97 19.40
N TYR A 234 2.06 6.39 18.39
CA TYR A 234 1.97 5.86 17.02
C TYR A 234 2.13 4.33 16.94
N TYR A 235 2.99 3.74 17.77
CA TYR A 235 3.26 2.30 17.77
C TYR A 235 2.44 1.49 18.78
N SER A 236 1.63 2.12 19.64
CA SER A 236 0.97 1.42 20.75
C SER A 236 0.09 0.25 20.29
N VAL A 237 -0.76 0.47 19.28
CA VAL A 237 -1.65 -0.58 18.74
C VAL A 237 -0.85 -1.70 18.08
N TYR A 238 0.26 -1.38 17.40
CA TYR A 238 1.16 -2.35 16.82
C TYR A 238 1.85 -3.19 17.91
N GLU A 239 2.36 -2.56 18.97
CA GLU A 239 3.02 -3.26 20.09
C GLU A 239 2.03 -4.18 20.83
N GLU A 240 0.81 -3.72 21.13
CA GLU A 240 -0.26 -4.56 21.73
C GLU A 240 -0.59 -5.78 20.86
N MET A 241 -0.66 -5.61 19.53
CA MET A 241 -0.88 -6.71 18.59
C MET A 241 0.28 -7.72 18.62
N VAL A 242 1.53 -7.25 18.59
CA VAL A 242 2.71 -8.13 18.65
C VAL A 242 2.77 -8.89 19.97
N GLN A 243 2.43 -8.24 21.09
CA GLN A 243 2.33 -8.91 22.40
C GLN A 243 1.25 -10.01 22.42
N HIS A 244 0.09 -9.75 21.82
CA HIS A 244 -0.97 -10.74 21.70
C HIS A 244 -0.50 -11.96 20.90
N ILE A 245 0.09 -11.75 19.70
CA ILE A 245 0.64 -12.82 18.86
C ILE A 245 1.68 -13.65 19.64
N ALA A 246 2.58 -12.98 20.35
CA ALA A 246 3.60 -13.64 21.17
C ALA A 246 3.00 -14.49 22.30
N SER A 247 1.92 -14.00 22.93
CA SER A 247 1.25 -14.70 24.04
C SER A 247 0.43 -15.90 23.58
N ALA A 248 -0.14 -15.84 22.39
CA ALA A 248 -0.96 -16.89 21.79
C ALA A 248 -0.14 -18.13 21.41
N LYS A 249 1.18 -17.98 21.17
CA LYS A 249 2.11 -19.08 20.81
C LYS A 249 1.58 -19.92 19.66
N TYR A 250 1.24 -19.25 18.57
CA TYR A 250 0.78 -19.91 17.36
C TYR A 250 1.79 -20.96 16.87
N SER A 251 1.28 -22.05 16.30
CA SER A 251 2.09 -23.09 15.64
C SER A 251 2.42 -22.73 14.17
N TYR A 252 2.03 -21.53 13.73
CA TYR A 252 2.17 -21.02 12.37
C TYR A 252 2.77 -19.62 12.37
N CYS A 253 3.38 -19.25 11.26
CA CYS A 253 3.89 -17.90 11.04
C CYS A 253 2.74 -16.92 10.78
N VAL A 254 2.80 -15.72 11.37
CA VAL A 254 1.91 -14.61 11.03
C VAL A 254 2.67 -13.64 10.12
N ASN A 255 2.20 -13.47 8.89
CA ASN A 255 2.77 -12.51 7.95
C ASN A 255 1.90 -11.25 7.93
N LEU A 256 2.46 -10.14 8.43
CA LEU A 256 1.72 -8.87 8.55
C LEU A 256 1.72 -8.12 7.23
N GLU A 257 0.59 -8.20 6.49
CA GLU A 257 0.36 -7.44 5.28
C GLU A 257 0.04 -5.99 5.61
N MET A 258 0.96 -5.09 5.31
CA MET A 258 0.80 -3.67 5.57
C MET A 258 1.33 -2.84 4.40
N GLY A 259 0.61 -1.78 4.05
CA GLY A 259 1.06 -0.78 3.08
C GLY A 259 1.26 0.57 3.75
N ARG A 260 0.13 1.17 4.13
CA ARG A 260 0.06 2.51 4.72
C ARG A 260 0.97 2.68 5.94
N PHE A 261 0.93 1.75 6.87
CA PHE A 261 1.69 1.83 8.11
C PHE A 261 3.20 1.83 7.88
N PHE A 262 3.69 1.14 6.85
CA PHE A 262 5.12 1.16 6.52
C PHE A 262 5.62 2.49 5.96
N VAL A 263 4.84 3.16 5.10
CA VAL A 263 5.41 4.20 4.24
C VAL A 263 4.76 5.59 4.36
N ALA A 264 3.64 5.72 5.06
CA ALA A 264 2.94 7.01 5.12
C ALA A 264 3.83 8.13 5.67
N SER A 265 4.55 7.87 6.77
CA SER A 265 5.36 8.86 7.49
C SER A 265 6.62 9.31 6.73
N CYS A 266 7.08 8.53 5.75
CA CYS A 266 8.31 8.86 5.01
C CYS A 266 8.09 9.82 3.84
N GLY A 267 6.85 10.17 3.50
CA GLY A 267 6.55 10.98 2.32
C GLY A 267 5.99 12.35 2.63
N ASP A 268 6.49 13.33 1.91
CA ASP A 268 5.98 14.70 1.86
C ASP A 268 5.50 15.02 0.44
N TYR A 269 4.47 15.87 0.33
CA TYR A 269 4.08 16.48 -0.93
C TYR A 269 4.27 17.98 -0.82
N VAL A 270 4.97 18.57 -1.79
CA VAL A 270 5.31 19.99 -1.81
C VAL A 270 4.62 20.68 -2.98
N THR A 271 3.95 21.78 -2.68
CA THR A 271 3.21 22.60 -3.65
C THR A 271 3.43 24.08 -3.36
N SER A 272 3.31 24.95 -4.36
CA SER A 272 3.48 26.39 -4.20
C SER A 272 2.16 27.13 -4.25
N ILE A 273 2.08 28.27 -3.57
CA ILE A 273 0.99 29.22 -3.69
C ILE A 273 1.09 29.90 -5.06
N ALA A 274 0.15 29.61 -5.94
CA ALA A 274 0.09 30.15 -7.29
C ALA A 274 -0.69 31.47 -7.37
N ASP A 275 -1.68 31.66 -6.50
CA ASP A 275 -2.50 32.87 -6.43
C ASP A 275 -3.10 33.06 -5.04
N ILE A 276 -3.41 34.29 -4.66
CA ILE A 276 -4.02 34.66 -3.40
C ILE A 276 -5.26 35.50 -3.65
N LYS A 277 -6.40 35.10 -3.08
CA LYS A 277 -7.70 35.80 -3.16
C LYS A 277 -8.27 36.00 -1.76
N GLY A 278 -9.44 36.62 -1.67
CA GLY A 278 -10.12 36.86 -0.40
C GLY A 278 -9.65 38.13 0.28
N THR A 279 -9.74 38.17 1.62
CA THR A 279 -9.31 39.34 2.43
C THR A 279 -8.00 39.05 3.14
N PRO A 280 -7.26 40.08 3.59
CA PRO A 280 -6.03 39.86 4.36
C PRO A 280 -6.23 39.05 5.66
N GLU A 281 -7.40 39.14 6.29
CA GLU A 281 -7.73 38.40 7.51
C GLU A 281 -8.13 36.95 7.25
N ARG A 282 -8.57 36.62 6.02
CA ARG A 282 -8.92 35.28 5.59
C ARG A 282 -8.60 35.08 4.10
N PRO A 283 -7.34 34.88 3.78
CA PRO A 283 -6.93 34.65 2.39
C PRO A 283 -7.35 33.27 1.90
N ILE A 284 -7.67 33.21 0.62
CA ILE A 284 -7.88 31.98 -0.16
C ILE A 284 -6.63 31.75 -0.98
N LEU A 285 -5.92 30.66 -0.69
CA LEU A 285 -4.70 30.31 -1.39
C LEU A 285 -5.00 29.27 -2.47
N ILE A 286 -4.64 29.60 -3.71
CA ILE A 286 -4.71 28.67 -4.84
C ILE A 286 -3.32 28.05 -5.02
N LEU A 287 -3.25 26.73 -4.91
CA LEU A 287 -2.01 25.97 -5.03
C LEU A 287 -1.80 25.47 -6.48
N ASP A 288 -0.55 25.27 -6.88
CA ASP A 288 -0.22 24.71 -8.21
C ASP A 288 -0.49 23.19 -8.32
N GLY A 289 -0.69 22.50 -7.19
CA GLY A 289 -1.22 21.14 -7.10
C GLY A 289 -2.57 21.10 -6.37
N GLY A 290 -3.10 19.92 -6.07
CA GLY A 290 -4.39 19.83 -5.39
C GLY A 290 -4.83 18.39 -5.14
N ARG A 291 -6.14 18.17 -4.99
CA ARG A 291 -6.73 16.86 -4.73
C ARG A 291 -6.51 15.83 -5.86
N ASN A 292 -6.08 16.27 -7.02
CA ASN A 292 -5.62 15.38 -8.08
C ASN A 292 -4.29 14.68 -7.74
N HIS A 293 -3.56 15.17 -6.74
CA HIS A 293 -2.26 14.64 -6.36
C HIS A 293 -2.22 14.09 -4.93
N ILE A 294 -3.08 14.57 -4.02
CA ILE A 294 -3.06 14.16 -2.62
C ILE A 294 -4.37 13.53 -2.19
N SER A 295 -4.26 12.43 -1.44
CA SER A 295 -5.37 11.70 -0.85
C SER A 295 -5.02 11.28 0.58
N TYR A 296 -5.77 11.79 1.55
CA TYR A 296 -5.70 11.35 2.93
C TYR A 296 -6.92 10.51 3.25
N TYR A 297 -6.71 9.26 3.63
CA TYR A 297 -7.82 8.39 3.99
C TYR A 297 -8.62 8.97 5.16
N GLY A 298 -9.94 9.09 4.97
CA GLY A 298 -10.84 9.66 5.96
C GLY A 298 -10.97 11.18 5.94
N GLN A 299 -10.35 11.86 4.96
CA GLN A 299 -10.59 13.28 4.70
C GLN A 299 -11.86 13.45 3.87
N ASN A 300 -13.03 13.49 4.54
CA ASN A 300 -14.30 13.72 3.89
C ASN A 300 -14.69 15.20 4.01
N MET A 301 -15.07 15.84 2.89
CA MET A 301 -15.63 17.21 2.85
C MET A 301 -14.82 18.25 3.66
N VAL A 302 -13.50 18.08 3.74
CA VAL A 302 -12.58 19.01 4.45
C VAL A 302 -12.88 19.17 5.96
N MET A 303 -13.50 18.16 6.57
CA MET A 303 -13.80 18.19 8.01
C MET A 303 -12.57 17.99 8.92
N LYS A 304 -11.46 17.56 8.34
CA LYS A 304 -10.19 17.33 9.04
C LYS A 304 -9.07 18.02 8.30
N THR A 305 -8.18 18.65 9.04
CA THR A 305 -7.02 19.36 8.51
C THR A 305 -5.79 18.45 8.58
N PRO A 306 -5.15 18.10 7.44
CA PRO A 306 -3.88 17.39 7.45
C PRO A 306 -2.78 18.21 8.13
N LEU A 307 -1.65 17.57 8.46
CA LEU A 307 -0.44 18.30 8.84
C LEU A 307 0.12 19.01 7.61
N ILE A 308 0.08 20.34 7.64
CA ILE A 308 0.58 21.22 6.58
C ILE A 308 1.52 22.23 7.21
N GLU A 309 2.73 22.32 6.69
CA GLU A 309 3.77 23.22 7.19
C GLU A 309 4.26 24.13 6.07
N PRO A 310 4.56 25.42 6.32
CA PRO A 310 5.36 26.22 5.41
C PRO A 310 6.75 25.57 5.24
N GLU A 311 7.29 25.52 4.02
CA GLU A 311 8.64 24.96 3.81
C GLU A 311 9.74 25.82 4.48
N LYS A 312 9.48 27.09 4.66
CA LYS A 312 10.32 28.02 5.42
C LYS A 312 9.52 28.62 6.56
N GLU A 313 10.13 28.70 7.72
CA GLU A 313 9.55 29.43 8.83
C GLU A 313 9.31 30.87 8.40
N GLY A 314 8.06 31.32 8.41
CA GLY A 314 7.67 32.67 8.08
C GLY A 314 7.86 33.60 9.28
N GLU A 315 8.44 34.78 9.04
CA GLU A 315 8.41 35.89 9.99
C GLU A 315 7.13 36.68 9.73
N GLY A 316 6.09 36.53 10.54
CA GLY A 316 4.85 37.30 10.37
C GLY A 316 3.72 36.83 11.26
N VAL A 317 2.58 37.53 11.16
CA VAL A 317 1.36 37.14 11.87
C VAL A 317 0.70 35.98 11.14
N GLU A 318 0.38 34.90 11.86
CA GLU A 318 -0.40 33.80 11.33
C GLU A 318 -1.83 34.24 11.03
N VAL A 319 -2.31 33.89 9.84
CA VAL A 319 -3.68 34.14 9.41
C VAL A 319 -4.35 32.81 8.97
N PRO A 320 -5.66 32.66 9.24
CA PRO A 320 -6.40 31.45 8.84
C PRO A 320 -6.64 31.46 7.33
N CYS A 321 -6.01 30.52 6.60
CA CYS A 321 -6.07 30.40 5.16
C CYS A 321 -6.96 29.23 4.72
N ASP A 322 -7.79 29.46 3.69
CA ASP A 322 -8.52 28.39 3.00
C ASP A 322 -7.70 27.93 1.79
N LEU A 323 -7.35 26.64 1.71
CA LEU A 323 -6.48 26.08 0.67
C LEU A 323 -7.29 25.37 -0.41
N TYR A 324 -7.08 25.79 -1.65
CA TYR A 324 -7.65 25.18 -2.85
C TYR A 324 -6.53 24.73 -3.80
N GLY A 325 -6.78 23.64 -4.51
CA GLY A 325 -5.89 23.20 -5.57
C GLY A 325 -6.10 23.92 -6.89
N SER A 326 -5.51 23.35 -7.92
CA SER A 326 -5.44 23.93 -9.28
C SER A 326 -6.55 23.46 -10.22
N LEU A 327 -7.53 22.71 -9.73
CA LEU A 327 -8.61 22.19 -10.57
C LEU A 327 -9.81 23.13 -10.65
N CYS A 328 -10.46 23.20 -11.83
CA CYS A 328 -11.75 23.84 -11.98
C CYS A 328 -12.88 22.96 -11.43
N SER A 329 -12.86 22.73 -10.12
CA SER A 329 -13.84 21.91 -9.42
C SER A 329 -14.11 22.47 -8.03
N PHE A 330 -15.37 22.51 -7.64
CA PHE A 330 -15.76 22.87 -6.26
C PHE A 330 -15.18 21.89 -5.22
N ASN A 331 -14.87 20.65 -5.64
CA ASN A 331 -14.32 19.63 -4.76
C ASN A 331 -12.79 19.78 -4.55
N ASP A 332 -12.13 20.75 -5.17
CA ASP A 332 -10.69 20.94 -5.03
C ASP A 332 -10.30 21.81 -3.81
N MET A 333 -11.19 21.94 -2.84
CA MET A 333 -10.86 22.45 -1.53
C MET A 333 -10.05 21.39 -0.76
N ILE A 334 -8.86 21.76 -0.27
CA ILE A 334 -7.92 20.83 0.38
C ILE A 334 -8.02 20.93 1.89
N ALA A 335 -7.99 22.15 2.44
CA ALA A 335 -8.09 22.39 3.87
C ALA A 335 -8.68 23.78 4.15
N ARG A 336 -9.22 23.96 5.33
CA ARG A 336 -9.77 25.25 5.80
C ARG A 336 -9.03 25.72 7.04
N GLU A 337 -8.94 27.05 7.18
CA GLU A 337 -8.44 27.72 8.39
C GLU A 337 -7.05 27.20 8.80
N VAL A 338 -6.19 26.90 7.80
CA VAL A 338 -4.80 26.56 8.06
C VAL A 338 -4.06 27.82 8.45
N MET A 339 -3.44 27.82 9.62
CA MET A 339 -2.67 28.96 10.12
C MET A 339 -1.35 29.05 9.36
N ILE A 340 -1.16 30.12 8.58
CA ILE A 340 0.05 30.34 7.77
C ILE A 340 0.54 31.77 8.02
N PRO A 341 1.82 31.97 8.39
CA PRO A 341 2.38 33.28 8.62
C PRO A 341 2.60 34.04 7.28
N ASP A 342 1.98 35.20 7.15
CA ASP A 342 2.15 36.18 6.04
C ASP A 342 2.31 35.52 4.64
N PRO A 343 1.29 34.75 4.14
CA PRO A 343 1.43 33.93 2.92
C PRO A 343 1.65 34.81 1.67
N LYS A 344 2.60 34.40 0.81
CA LYS A 344 2.95 35.10 -0.44
C LYS A 344 2.89 34.14 -1.62
N ILE A 345 2.61 34.68 -2.82
CA ILE A 345 2.73 33.94 -4.07
C ILE A 345 4.16 33.42 -4.22
N GLY A 346 4.30 32.14 -4.50
CA GLY A 346 5.57 31.44 -4.62
C GLY A 346 6.03 30.76 -3.31
N ASP A 347 5.41 31.04 -2.17
CA ASP A 347 5.68 30.27 -0.94
C ASP A 347 5.26 28.84 -1.09
N ARG A 348 6.00 27.93 -0.45
CA ARG A 348 5.79 26.50 -0.55
C ARG A 348 5.16 25.94 0.73
N LEU A 349 4.19 25.08 0.54
CA LEU A 349 3.54 24.30 1.60
C LEU A 349 3.91 22.84 1.46
N VAL A 350 4.20 22.22 2.61
CA VAL A 350 4.57 20.81 2.74
C VAL A 350 3.44 20.06 3.41
N PHE A 351 2.82 19.14 2.69
CA PHE A 351 1.83 18.22 3.20
C PHE A 351 2.53 16.97 3.72
N LYS A 352 2.38 16.67 5.01
CA LYS A 352 3.09 15.59 5.69
C LYS A 352 2.37 14.24 5.59
N ASN A 353 3.11 13.16 5.84
CA ASN A 353 2.59 11.79 5.91
C ASN A 353 1.90 11.32 4.62
N ILE A 354 2.39 11.77 3.47
CA ILE A 354 1.81 11.50 2.15
C ILE A 354 2.46 10.30 1.44
N GLY A 355 3.31 9.54 2.13
CA GLY A 355 4.08 8.44 1.57
C GLY A 355 3.28 7.25 1.06
N ALA A 356 2.00 7.14 1.44
CA ALA A 356 1.13 6.04 1.05
C ALA A 356 -0.03 6.49 0.19
N TYR A 357 -0.28 5.78 -0.91
CA TYR A 357 -1.40 5.87 -1.86
C TYR A 357 -1.44 7.14 -2.70
N SER A 358 -1.25 8.34 -2.17
CA SER A 358 -1.38 9.60 -2.91
C SER A 358 -0.66 9.61 -4.26
N VAL A 359 0.52 8.99 -4.33
CA VAL A 359 1.31 8.92 -5.57
C VAL A 359 0.69 8.01 -6.65
N THR A 360 -0.32 7.22 -6.31
CA THR A 360 -0.99 6.26 -7.21
C THR A 360 -2.50 6.42 -7.31
N GLU A 361 -3.18 6.97 -6.29
CA GLU A 361 -4.65 7.09 -6.21
C GLU A 361 -5.19 8.43 -6.74
N GLY A 362 -4.36 9.31 -7.30
CA GLY A 362 -4.77 10.62 -7.75
C GLY A 362 -5.68 10.60 -8.98
N ILE A 363 -6.45 11.69 -9.17
CA ILE A 363 -7.26 11.93 -10.38
C ILE A 363 -6.36 12.57 -11.45
N TYR A 364 -5.40 11.82 -11.95
CA TYR A 364 -4.28 12.37 -12.71
C TYR A 364 -4.62 12.89 -14.11
N LEU A 365 -5.68 12.40 -14.74
CA LEU A 365 -6.02 12.75 -16.13
C LEU A 365 -6.98 13.96 -16.24
N PHE A 366 -7.59 14.39 -15.14
CA PHE A 366 -8.52 15.51 -15.17
C PHE A 366 -7.80 16.82 -15.51
N LEU A 367 -8.36 17.57 -16.45
CA LEU A 367 -7.78 18.80 -17.03
C LEU A 367 -6.42 18.63 -17.73
N SER A 368 -5.98 17.38 -17.99
CA SER A 368 -4.69 17.07 -18.64
C SER A 368 -3.49 17.77 -17.97
N ARG A 369 -3.52 17.89 -16.63
CA ARG A 369 -2.41 18.46 -15.88
C ARG A 369 -1.25 17.50 -15.83
N ASP A 370 -0.04 18.03 -15.82
CA ASP A 370 1.17 17.22 -15.71
C ASP A 370 1.19 16.44 -14.39
N LEU A 371 1.75 15.23 -14.42
CA LEU A 371 2.02 14.46 -13.20
C LEU A 371 3.08 15.17 -12.36
N PRO A 372 2.96 15.12 -11.01
CA PRO A 372 4.03 15.60 -10.14
C PRO A 372 5.31 14.80 -10.32
N ALA A 373 6.45 15.45 -10.18
CA ALA A 373 7.71 14.74 -10.07
C ALA A 373 7.77 13.93 -8.77
N VAL A 374 8.55 12.84 -8.77
CA VAL A 374 8.77 11.97 -7.62
C VAL A 374 10.24 11.92 -7.32
N TYR A 375 10.60 12.24 -6.08
CA TYR A 375 11.97 12.21 -5.60
C TYR A 375 12.11 11.28 -4.39
N VAL A 376 13.32 10.80 -4.16
CA VAL A 376 13.72 10.20 -2.89
C VAL A 376 14.93 10.96 -2.34
N LYS A 377 14.92 11.21 -1.06
CA LYS A 377 16.09 11.66 -0.30
C LYS A 377 16.75 10.43 0.30
N GLU A 378 17.87 10.04 -0.29
CA GLU A 378 18.65 8.86 0.13
C GLU A 378 19.37 9.10 1.47
N THR A 379 19.88 8.03 2.07
CA THR A 379 20.52 8.08 3.41
C THR A 379 21.74 8.98 3.49
N ASP A 380 22.46 9.18 2.38
CA ASP A 380 23.61 10.09 2.27
C ASP A 380 23.20 11.56 2.08
N GLY A 381 21.88 11.85 2.03
CA GLY A 381 21.32 13.18 1.78
C GLY A 381 21.18 13.54 0.31
N THR A 382 21.58 12.66 -0.60
CA THR A 382 21.38 12.86 -2.05
C THR A 382 19.87 12.83 -2.38
N CYS A 383 19.43 13.77 -3.21
CA CYS A 383 18.07 13.78 -3.74
C CYS A 383 18.10 13.19 -5.15
N LYS A 384 17.41 12.05 -5.34
CA LYS A 384 17.33 11.33 -6.60
C LYS A 384 15.92 11.44 -7.19
N MET A 385 15.82 11.77 -8.46
CA MET A 385 14.54 11.77 -9.17
C MET A 385 14.18 10.34 -9.60
N LEU A 386 12.97 9.89 -9.22
CA LEU A 386 12.42 8.56 -9.56
C LEU A 386 11.45 8.64 -10.74
N ARG A 387 10.70 9.74 -10.85
CA ARG A 387 9.82 10.06 -11.98
C ARG A 387 9.89 11.56 -12.23
N ASN A 388 9.99 11.94 -13.50
CA ASN A 388 9.84 13.34 -13.88
C ASN A 388 8.36 13.77 -13.79
N GLY A 389 8.10 15.07 -13.84
CA GLY A 389 6.76 15.60 -14.05
C GLY A 389 6.33 15.36 -15.50
N ASP A 390 5.54 14.31 -15.73
CA ASP A 390 5.18 13.88 -17.09
C ASP A 390 3.86 14.51 -17.54
N PRO A 391 3.78 15.00 -18.80
CA PRO A 391 2.56 15.57 -19.34
C PRO A 391 1.50 14.48 -19.58
N THR A 392 0.25 14.74 -19.15
CA THR A 392 -0.85 13.79 -19.35
C THR A 392 -1.71 14.07 -20.57
N TYR A 393 -1.52 15.22 -21.25
CA TYR A 393 -2.35 15.60 -22.39
C TYR A 393 -2.34 14.56 -23.52
N ALA A 394 -1.20 13.91 -23.74
CA ALA A 394 -1.06 12.88 -24.78
C ALA A 394 -1.95 11.65 -24.54
N THR A 395 -2.28 11.35 -23.26
CA THR A 395 -3.21 10.27 -22.90
C THR A 395 -4.66 10.67 -23.17
N ASN A 396 -4.97 11.98 -23.15
CA ASN A 396 -6.30 12.53 -23.34
C ASN A 396 -6.59 13.00 -24.78
N CYS A 397 -5.70 12.74 -25.74
CA CYS A 397 -5.91 13.09 -27.14
C CYS A 397 -5.61 11.92 -28.06
N HIS A 398 -6.17 11.96 -29.27
CA HIS A 398 -5.87 10.96 -30.31
C HIS A 398 -4.43 11.10 -30.81
N THR A 399 -3.62 10.08 -30.64
CA THR A 399 -2.26 10.03 -31.21
C THR A 399 -2.20 9.30 -32.55
N ASN A 400 -3.12 8.38 -32.83
CA ASN A 400 -3.32 7.73 -34.14
C ASN A 400 -4.73 7.13 -34.19
N ILE A 401 -5.56 7.59 -35.09
CA ILE A 401 -6.83 6.94 -35.42
C ILE A 401 -6.49 5.75 -36.34
N GLN A 402 -6.27 4.57 -35.79
CA GLN A 402 -6.44 3.35 -36.57
C GLN A 402 -7.94 3.11 -36.62
N SER A 403 -8.52 3.13 -37.85
CA SER A 403 -9.86 2.66 -38.09
C SER A 403 -9.94 1.20 -37.62
N VAL A 404 -10.74 0.94 -36.62
CA VAL A 404 -11.12 -0.44 -36.26
C VAL A 404 -12.12 -0.86 -37.32
N GLU A 405 -11.70 -1.70 -38.29
CA GLU A 405 -12.58 -2.40 -39.23
C GLU A 405 -13.31 -3.54 -38.51
#